data_0295beea118bd32bc3cce68e209cf553
#
_entry.id   0295beea118bd32bc3cce68e209cf553
#
_cell.length_a   1.000
_cell.length_b   1.000
_cell.length_c   1.000
_cell.angle_alpha   90.00
_cell.angle_beta   90.00
_cell.angle_gamma   90.00
#
_symmetry.space_group_name_H-M   'P 1'
#
loop_
_entity.id
_entity.type
_entity.pdbx_description
1 polymer ?
#
loop_
_entity_poly.entity_id
_entity_poly.type
_entity_poly.pdbx_seq_one_letter_code
_entity_poly.pdbx_strand_id
1 'polypeptide(L)'
;MKIRPVILCGGAGTRLWPNSKNHQAKQFIDFGNWTLLGKTLERTKASIYDSPIISTNKKYLNKVKQYLKKNKISKYKIVVEPAKRNTAPAILSTALIKDIHDNQPLMFFTADHLIEKMSIFNKAINKNKSNLNNENIFVFGIKPKSPTSDYGYFLTKKIKGNINKVTKFIEKPKEAKAKQIIQNKGYWNSGMFFLRKDSIIDNFKKYQPTTYRNCINAVKKAKYKANTYYLNKASFIKATAKSFDYAILEKTKQINAIKLDIPWSDLGSWKEILKMYDKNKNKYIKKKMFITVLGVDTLNYSREKSS
;
A
#
# COMPACT_ATOMS: atom_id res chain seq x y z
N MET A 1 4.97 -15.19 -16.89
CA MET A 1 4.53 -13.77 -16.94
C MET A 1 5.17 -13.01 -15.79
N LYS A 2 5.65 -11.77 -16.00
CA LYS A 2 6.15 -10.89 -14.93
C LYS A 2 4.99 -10.35 -14.09
N ILE A 3 5.28 -10.01 -12.84
CA ILE A 3 4.31 -9.41 -11.91
C ILE A 3 4.19 -7.93 -12.23
N ARG A 4 2.99 -7.40 -12.39
CA ARG A 4 2.74 -5.98 -12.59
C ARG A 4 2.67 -5.28 -11.22
N PRO A 5 3.62 -4.43 -10.86
CA PRO A 5 3.54 -3.67 -9.62
C PRO A 5 2.58 -2.49 -9.79
N VAL A 6 1.69 -2.33 -8.83
CA VAL A 6 0.75 -1.21 -8.72
C VAL A 6 1.04 -0.45 -7.44
N ILE A 7 1.31 0.84 -7.54
CA ILE A 7 1.60 1.70 -6.39
C ILE A 7 0.38 2.57 -6.10
N LEU A 8 -0.22 2.37 -4.93
CA LEU A 8 -1.35 3.19 -4.45
C LEU A 8 -0.81 4.47 -3.82
N CYS A 9 -0.90 5.58 -4.53
CA CYS A 9 -0.31 6.87 -4.19
C CYS A 9 -1.36 8.00 -4.07
N GLY A 10 -2.54 7.69 -3.53
CA GLY A 10 -3.67 8.62 -3.39
C GLY A 10 -3.87 9.20 -1.98
N GLY A 11 -3.23 8.63 -0.96
CA GLY A 11 -3.37 9.01 0.45
C GLY A 11 -2.87 10.41 0.77
N ALA A 12 -3.58 11.11 1.66
CA ALA A 12 -3.19 12.46 2.09
C ALA A 12 -2.17 12.47 3.23
N GLY A 13 -2.02 11.37 3.99
CA GLY A 13 -1.06 11.24 5.10
C GLY A 13 -1.24 12.28 6.22
N THR A 14 -2.47 12.63 6.55
CA THR A 14 -2.82 13.75 7.46
C THR A 14 -2.33 13.60 8.91
N ARG A 15 -1.96 12.39 9.33
CA ARG A 15 -1.50 12.09 10.70
C ARG A 15 -0.11 12.66 11.06
N LEU A 16 0.66 13.13 10.09
CA LEU A 16 1.99 13.70 10.30
C LEU A 16 1.95 15.24 10.27
N TRP A 17 1.00 15.82 11.01
CA TRP A 17 0.99 17.27 11.24
C TRP A 17 2.24 17.69 12.06
N PRO A 18 2.93 18.87 11.84
CA PRO A 18 2.52 19.96 10.94
C PRO A 18 2.96 19.80 9.46
N ASN A 19 3.83 18.85 9.10
CA ASN A 19 4.33 18.72 7.72
C ASN A 19 3.24 18.34 6.70
N SER A 20 2.13 17.76 7.16
CA SER A 20 0.96 17.53 6.32
C SER A 20 0.12 18.80 6.06
N LYS A 21 0.43 19.93 6.77
CA LYS A 21 -0.31 21.20 6.66
C LYS A 21 -0.14 21.88 5.28
N ASN A 22 1.02 21.74 4.67
CA ASN A 22 1.36 22.36 3.38
C ASN A 22 1.01 21.47 2.17
N HIS A 23 -0.08 20.67 2.23
CA HIS A 23 -0.47 19.73 1.18
C HIS A 23 0.61 18.71 0.80
N GLN A 24 1.59 18.48 1.67
CA GLN A 24 2.64 17.52 1.46
C GLN A 24 2.21 16.18 2.02
N ALA A 25 1.69 15.30 1.14
CA ALA A 25 1.32 13.96 1.56
C ALA A 25 2.58 13.18 1.99
N LYS A 26 2.42 12.30 2.98
CA LYS A 26 3.47 11.54 3.66
C LYS A 26 4.47 10.86 2.71
N GLN A 27 4.01 10.29 1.60
CA GLN A 27 4.84 9.63 0.61
C GLN A 27 5.86 10.53 -0.09
N PHE A 28 5.67 11.86 -0.01
CA PHE A 28 6.56 12.87 -0.61
C PHE A 28 7.43 13.61 0.40
N ILE A 29 7.34 13.27 1.69
CA ILE A 29 8.22 13.87 2.72
C ILE A 29 9.66 13.44 2.40
N ASP A 30 10.56 14.42 2.36
CA ASP A 30 11.99 14.18 2.18
C ASP A 30 12.65 13.84 3.52
N PHE A 31 13.22 12.65 3.60
CA PHE A 31 13.95 12.16 4.77
C PHE A 31 15.47 12.31 4.59
N GLY A 32 15.91 13.32 3.84
CA GLY A 32 17.32 13.54 3.54
C GLY A 32 17.84 12.62 2.43
N ASN A 33 17.55 12.99 1.18
CA ASN A 33 17.89 12.32 -0.07
C ASN A 33 16.94 11.16 -0.49
N TRP A 34 15.95 10.80 0.31
CA TRP A 34 14.97 9.77 -0.08
C TRP A 34 13.55 10.11 0.40
N THR A 35 12.56 9.48 -0.24
CA THR A 35 11.15 9.57 0.13
C THR A 35 10.54 8.18 0.15
N LEU A 36 9.38 8.01 0.81
CA LEU A 36 8.69 6.72 0.82
C LEU A 36 8.26 6.29 -0.59
N LEU A 37 7.79 7.23 -1.41
CA LEU A 37 7.50 6.93 -2.82
C LEU A 37 8.76 6.52 -3.58
N GLY A 38 9.90 7.21 -3.38
CA GLY A 38 11.17 6.85 -3.98
C GLY A 38 11.58 5.43 -3.63
N LYS A 39 11.53 5.06 -2.35
CA LYS A 39 11.80 3.69 -1.88
C LYS A 39 10.83 2.66 -2.46
N THR A 40 9.56 3.02 -2.61
CA THR A 40 8.56 2.13 -3.24
C THR A 40 8.85 1.94 -4.72
N LEU A 41 9.24 2.99 -5.45
CA LEU A 41 9.65 2.88 -6.85
C LEU A 41 10.92 2.04 -7.04
N GLU A 42 11.91 2.15 -6.12
CA GLU A 42 13.10 1.30 -6.13
C GLU A 42 12.73 -0.19 -6.03
N ARG A 43 11.73 -0.56 -5.21
CA ARG A 43 11.24 -1.94 -5.07
C ARG A 43 10.77 -2.52 -6.41
N THR A 44 10.17 -1.70 -7.25
CA THR A 44 9.62 -2.16 -8.54
C THR A 44 10.67 -2.40 -9.62
N LYS A 45 11.96 -2.10 -9.35
CA LYS A 45 13.07 -2.34 -10.28
C LYS A 45 13.56 -3.80 -10.30
N ALA A 46 13.15 -4.63 -9.34
CA ALA A 46 13.57 -6.03 -9.31
C ALA A 46 13.07 -6.77 -10.57
N SER A 47 13.88 -7.72 -11.07
CA SER A 47 13.65 -8.44 -12.34
C SER A 47 12.33 -9.23 -12.40
N ILE A 48 11.75 -9.57 -11.24
CA ILE A 48 10.45 -10.25 -11.15
C ILE A 48 9.28 -9.36 -11.57
N TYR A 49 9.47 -8.04 -11.58
CA TYR A 49 8.43 -7.07 -11.91
C TYR A 49 8.50 -6.60 -13.36
N ASP A 50 7.34 -6.23 -13.86
CA ASP A 50 7.16 -5.45 -15.10
C ASP A 50 7.12 -3.95 -14.77
N SER A 51 6.90 -3.10 -15.76
CA SER A 51 6.78 -1.66 -15.59
C SER A 51 5.65 -1.29 -14.61
N PRO A 52 5.88 -0.34 -13.67
CA PRO A 52 4.91 -0.02 -12.64
C PRO A 52 3.71 0.76 -13.16
N ILE A 53 2.57 0.58 -12.48
CA ILE A 53 1.40 1.44 -12.61
C ILE A 53 1.24 2.21 -11.30
N ILE A 54 1.04 3.53 -11.38
CA ILE A 54 0.83 4.38 -10.21
C ILE A 54 -0.60 4.89 -10.22
N SER A 55 -1.40 4.49 -9.22
CA SER A 55 -2.72 5.08 -8.98
C SER A 55 -2.56 6.29 -8.07
N THR A 56 -3.01 7.45 -8.50
CA THR A 56 -2.80 8.71 -7.77
C THR A 56 -3.93 9.71 -7.98
N ASN A 57 -4.05 10.69 -7.09
CA ASN A 57 -4.98 11.79 -7.23
C ASN A 57 -4.42 12.87 -8.17
N LYS A 58 -5.30 13.62 -8.86
CA LYS A 58 -4.94 14.72 -9.77
C LYS A 58 -3.93 15.69 -9.15
N LYS A 59 -4.10 16.05 -7.87
CA LYS A 59 -3.22 17.02 -7.17
C LYS A 59 -1.77 16.52 -7.01
N TYR A 60 -1.52 15.21 -7.04
CA TYR A 60 -0.19 14.61 -6.89
C TYR A 60 0.46 14.21 -8.21
N LEU A 61 -0.25 14.33 -9.34
CA LEU A 61 0.22 13.86 -10.64
C LEU A 61 1.61 14.41 -11.01
N ASN A 62 1.82 15.71 -10.87
CA ASN A 62 3.10 16.35 -11.22
C ASN A 62 4.24 15.86 -10.31
N LYS A 63 4.00 15.72 -9.00
CA LYS A 63 4.98 15.15 -8.07
C LYS A 63 5.32 13.71 -8.44
N VAL A 64 4.33 12.88 -8.72
CA VAL A 64 4.56 11.48 -9.16
C VAL A 64 5.45 11.44 -10.41
N LYS A 65 5.15 12.26 -11.43
CA LYS A 65 5.98 12.36 -12.65
C LYS A 65 7.42 12.78 -12.35
N GLN A 66 7.63 13.75 -11.47
CA GLN A 66 8.97 14.17 -11.03
C GLN A 66 9.73 13.03 -10.36
N TYR A 67 9.08 12.25 -9.48
CA TYR A 67 9.72 11.10 -8.83
C TYR A 67 10.02 9.96 -9.80
N LEU A 68 9.16 9.68 -10.78
CA LEU A 68 9.43 8.72 -11.84
C LEU A 68 10.69 9.14 -12.64
N LYS A 69 10.79 10.42 -13.04
CA LYS A 69 11.96 10.98 -13.70
C LYS A 69 13.23 10.86 -12.83
N LYS A 70 13.15 11.31 -11.56
CA LYS A 70 14.28 11.23 -10.59
C LYS A 70 14.77 9.80 -10.40
N ASN A 71 13.87 8.81 -10.40
CA ASN A 71 14.22 7.39 -10.25
C ASN A 71 14.57 6.70 -11.59
N LYS A 72 14.68 7.46 -12.70
CA LYS A 72 14.99 6.93 -14.04
C LYS A 72 14.02 5.83 -14.50
N ILE A 73 12.74 5.94 -14.14
CA ILE A 73 11.67 5.03 -14.57
C ILE A 73 11.02 5.63 -15.81
N SER A 74 11.33 5.09 -16.99
CA SER A 74 10.81 5.56 -18.28
C SER A 74 9.56 4.81 -18.75
N LYS A 75 9.46 3.52 -18.43
CA LYS A 75 8.30 2.67 -18.73
C LYS A 75 7.37 2.61 -17.53
N TYR A 76 6.20 3.23 -17.63
CA TYR A 76 5.17 3.26 -16.57
C TYR A 76 3.79 3.59 -17.14
N LYS A 77 2.76 3.36 -16.33
CA LYS A 77 1.41 3.93 -16.53
C LYS A 77 0.98 4.68 -15.27
N ILE A 78 0.14 5.70 -15.44
CA ILE A 78 -0.48 6.41 -14.32
C ILE A 78 -1.99 6.32 -14.48
N VAL A 79 -2.68 6.02 -13.39
CA VAL A 79 -4.14 6.12 -13.28
C VAL A 79 -4.48 7.28 -12.37
N VAL A 80 -5.12 8.31 -12.91
CA VAL A 80 -5.48 9.53 -12.18
C VAL A 80 -6.91 9.42 -11.68
N GLU A 81 -7.04 9.33 -10.37
CA GLU A 81 -8.32 9.35 -9.67
C GLU A 81 -8.85 10.79 -9.56
N PRO A 82 -10.05 11.09 -10.06
CA PRO A 82 -10.60 12.45 -10.05
C PRO A 82 -11.14 12.88 -8.68
N ALA A 83 -11.32 11.93 -7.74
CA ALA A 83 -11.83 12.16 -6.39
C ALA A 83 -11.25 11.14 -5.41
N LYS A 84 -11.25 11.46 -4.10
CA LYS A 84 -10.86 10.52 -3.04
C LYS A 84 -11.99 9.51 -2.80
N ARG A 85 -11.77 8.22 -3.11
CA ARG A 85 -12.74 7.13 -2.93
C ARG A 85 -12.17 5.92 -2.17
N ASN A 86 -11.05 6.10 -1.47
CA ASN A 86 -10.36 5.04 -0.74
C ASN A 86 -9.76 3.96 -1.67
N THR A 87 -9.23 2.87 -1.13
CA THR A 87 -8.40 1.92 -1.88
C THR A 87 -9.18 0.96 -2.77
N ALA A 88 -10.43 0.62 -2.46
CA ALA A 88 -11.18 -0.32 -3.28
C ALA A 88 -11.43 0.18 -4.72
N PRO A 89 -11.98 1.39 -4.95
CA PRO A 89 -12.12 1.92 -6.32
C PRO A 89 -10.78 2.14 -7.03
N ALA A 90 -9.71 2.51 -6.30
CA ALA A 90 -8.38 2.69 -6.87
C ALA A 90 -7.80 1.36 -7.38
N ILE A 91 -7.87 0.29 -6.59
CA ILE A 91 -7.43 -1.07 -6.95
C ILE A 91 -8.22 -1.56 -8.17
N LEU A 92 -9.54 -1.49 -8.12
CA LEU A 92 -10.39 -1.97 -9.20
C LEU A 92 -10.17 -1.20 -10.50
N SER A 93 -10.20 0.13 -10.45
CA SER A 93 -10.02 0.95 -11.66
C SER A 93 -8.65 0.75 -12.28
N THR A 94 -7.60 0.54 -11.46
CA THR A 94 -6.27 0.23 -11.96
C THR A 94 -6.24 -1.14 -12.62
N ALA A 95 -6.89 -2.16 -12.04
CA ALA A 95 -6.96 -3.49 -12.64
C ALA A 95 -7.73 -3.52 -13.97
N LEU A 96 -8.67 -2.61 -14.16
CA LEU A 96 -9.54 -2.55 -15.36
C LEU A 96 -8.90 -1.86 -16.57
N ILE A 97 -7.72 -1.23 -16.46
CA ILE A 97 -7.09 -0.62 -17.64
C ILE A 97 -6.68 -1.69 -18.67
N LYS A 98 -6.67 -1.31 -19.94
CA LYS A 98 -6.41 -2.25 -21.05
C LYS A 98 -5.00 -2.84 -21.07
N ASP A 99 -4.04 -2.21 -20.41
CA ASP A 99 -2.64 -2.66 -20.34
C ASP A 99 -2.43 -3.86 -19.40
N ILE A 100 -3.47 -4.36 -18.72
CA ILE A 100 -3.41 -5.50 -17.80
C ILE A 100 -4.22 -6.66 -18.36
N HIS A 101 -3.59 -7.81 -18.57
CA HIS A 101 -4.23 -9.05 -18.99
C HIS A 101 -5.02 -9.71 -17.84
N ASP A 102 -6.05 -10.50 -18.14
CA ASP A 102 -6.95 -11.04 -17.11
C ASP A 102 -6.25 -11.95 -16.11
N ASN A 103 -5.33 -12.79 -16.55
CA ASN A 103 -4.54 -13.68 -15.68
C ASN A 103 -3.25 -13.04 -15.13
N GLN A 104 -3.04 -11.74 -15.35
CA GLN A 104 -1.80 -11.07 -14.92
C GLN A 104 -1.71 -10.98 -13.40
N PRO A 105 -0.58 -11.42 -12.80
CA PRO A 105 -0.30 -11.20 -11.39
C PRO A 105 -0.06 -9.72 -11.11
N LEU A 106 -0.79 -9.17 -10.14
CA LEU A 106 -0.68 -7.78 -9.69
C LEU A 106 -0.16 -7.76 -8.26
N MET A 107 0.87 -6.95 -8.02
CA MET A 107 1.37 -6.67 -6.67
C MET A 107 1.05 -5.22 -6.30
N PHE A 108 0.11 -5.04 -5.37
CA PHE A 108 -0.27 -3.73 -4.87
C PHE A 108 0.62 -3.32 -3.70
N PHE A 109 1.34 -2.21 -3.89
CA PHE A 109 2.15 -1.56 -2.89
C PHE A 109 1.48 -0.29 -2.38
N THR A 110 1.62 -0.01 -1.10
CA THR A 110 1.36 1.32 -0.55
C THR A 110 2.56 2.24 -0.83
N ALA A 111 2.30 3.48 -1.23
CA ALA A 111 3.36 4.44 -1.55
C ALA A 111 4.10 4.99 -0.32
N ASP A 112 3.54 4.76 0.89
CA ASP A 112 3.89 5.45 2.12
C ASP A 112 4.36 4.53 3.26
N HIS A 113 4.62 3.25 2.97
CA HIS A 113 5.17 2.30 3.93
C HIS A 113 6.67 2.10 3.73
N LEU A 114 7.40 1.98 4.84
CA LEU A 114 8.79 1.55 4.83
C LEU A 114 8.85 0.03 4.93
N ILE A 115 9.60 -0.58 4.01
CA ILE A 115 9.88 -2.01 4.00
C ILE A 115 11.38 -2.17 3.79
N GLU A 116 12.02 -2.91 4.66
CA GLU A 116 13.42 -3.29 4.56
C GLU A 116 13.57 -4.74 4.07
N LYS A 117 14.80 -5.20 3.86
CA LYS A 117 15.13 -6.58 3.44
C LYS A 117 14.35 -7.03 2.18
N MET A 118 14.39 -6.21 1.13
CA MET A 118 13.65 -6.43 -0.11
C MET A 118 13.94 -7.78 -0.80
N SER A 119 15.12 -8.35 -0.63
CA SER A 119 15.45 -9.67 -1.14
C SER A 119 14.55 -10.77 -0.53
N ILE A 120 14.31 -10.71 0.78
CA ILE A 120 13.40 -11.63 1.49
C ILE A 120 11.97 -11.46 0.99
N PHE A 121 11.52 -10.19 0.87
CA PHE A 121 10.20 -9.87 0.36
C PHE A 121 9.97 -10.43 -1.05
N ASN A 122 10.89 -10.16 -1.98
CA ASN A 122 10.81 -10.62 -3.36
C ASN A 122 10.88 -12.15 -3.48
N LYS A 123 11.73 -12.82 -2.67
CA LYS A 123 11.77 -14.29 -2.60
C LYS A 123 10.42 -14.86 -2.14
N ALA A 124 9.79 -14.26 -1.12
CA ALA A 124 8.49 -14.69 -0.63
C ALA A 124 7.39 -14.57 -1.69
N ILE A 125 7.36 -13.47 -2.45
CA ILE A 125 6.44 -13.29 -3.58
C ILE A 125 6.69 -14.34 -4.67
N ASN A 126 7.94 -14.49 -5.11
CA ASN A 126 8.30 -15.40 -6.19
C ASN A 126 7.94 -16.85 -5.85
N LYS A 127 8.16 -17.27 -4.58
CA LYS A 127 7.77 -18.61 -4.09
C LYS A 127 6.27 -18.85 -4.14
N ASN A 128 5.45 -17.81 -3.98
CA ASN A 128 3.99 -17.94 -3.96
C ASN A 128 3.33 -17.61 -5.31
N LYS A 129 4.11 -17.22 -6.31
CA LYS A 129 3.59 -16.85 -7.63
C LYS A 129 2.88 -18.00 -8.34
N SER A 130 3.40 -19.21 -8.26
CA SER A 130 2.80 -20.42 -8.84
C SER A 130 1.49 -20.83 -8.17
N ASN A 131 1.27 -20.39 -6.92
CA ASN A 131 0.04 -20.67 -6.17
C ASN A 131 -1.06 -19.64 -6.46
N LEU A 132 -0.77 -18.63 -7.27
CA LEU A 132 -1.72 -17.56 -7.58
C LEU A 132 -2.68 -17.99 -8.67
N ASN A 133 -3.98 -17.97 -8.36
CA ASN A 133 -5.08 -18.27 -9.29
C ASN A 133 -6.19 -17.23 -9.14
N ASN A 134 -7.30 -17.40 -9.85
CA ASN A 134 -8.45 -16.50 -9.78
C ASN A 134 -9.27 -16.62 -8.48
N GLU A 135 -9.00 -17.66 -7.68
CA GLU A 135 -9.75 -17.91 -6.44
C GLU A 135 -9.04 -17.41 -5.18
N ASN A 136 -7.84 -16.82 -5.30
CA ASN A 136 -7.12 -16.42 -4.11
C ASN A 136 -6.55 -15.00 -4.14
N ILE A 137 -6.48 -14.43 -2.94
CA ILE A 137 -5.86 -13.16 -2.64
C ILE A 137 -4.76 -13.43 -1.61
N PHE A 138 -3.53 -13.05 -1.89
CA PHE A 138 -2.47 -13.09 -0.89
C PHE A 138 -2.35 -11.74 -0.19
N VAL A 139 -2.41 -11.77 1.15
CA VAL A 139 -2.10 -10.66 2.03
C VAL A 139 -0.75 -10.89 2.71
N PHE A 140 -0.08 -9.84 3.14
CA PHE A 140 1.24 -9.93 3.77
C PHE A 140 1.12 -9.68 5.27
N GLY A 141 1.50 -10.69 6.05
CA GLY A 141 1.43 -10.67 7.51
C GLY A 141 2.75 -10.28 8.14
N ILE A 142 2.68 -9.28 9.00
CA ILE A 142 3.79 -8.81 9.83
C ILE A 142 3.54 -9.25 11.26
N LYS A 143 4.55 -9.79 11.95
CA LYS A 143 4.44 -10.15 13.37
C LYS A 143 4.17 -8.91 14.21
N PRO A 144 3.07 -8.85 14.96
CA PRO A 144 2.75 -7.69 15.80
C PRO A 144 3.80 -7.48 16.90
N LYS A 145 4.11 -6.21 17.17
CA LYS A 145 5.00 -5.81 18.28
C LYS A 145 4.21 -5.38 19.51
N SER A 146 3.00 -4.86 19.28
CA SER A 146 2.10 -4.39 20.34
C SER A 146 0.65 -4.42 19.82
N PRO A 147 -0.37 -4.47 20.69
CA PRO A 147 -1.74 -4.27 20.27
C PRO A 147 -1.96 -2.81 19.84
N THR A 148 -2.65 -2.62 18.74
CA THR A 148 -3.06 -1.30 18.23
C THR A 148 -4.33 -1.42 17.42
N SER A 149 -5.14 -0.38 17.39
CA SER A 149 -6.32 -0.25 16.52
C SER A 149 -6.00 0.38 15.15
N ASP A 150 -4.74 0.67 14.85
CA ASP A 150 -4.35 1.33 13.59
C ASP A 150 -4.33 0.39 12.39
N TYR A 151 -4.17 -0.92 12.61
CA TYR A 151 -3.98 -1.93 11.56
C TYR A 151 -5.11 -2.95 11.51
N GLY A 152 -5.28 -3.56 10.34
CA GLY A 152 -6.01 -4.80 10.20
C GLY A 152 -5.21 -5.97 10.77
N TYR A 153 -5.92 -7.01 11.22
CA TYR A 153 -5.35 -8.23 11.77
C TYR A 153 -5.95 -9.45 11.08
N PHE A 154 -5.17 -10.53 11.08
CA PHE A 154 -5.71 -11.82 10.66
C PHE A 154 -5.11 -13.01 11.42
N LEU A 155 -5.90 -14.07 11.52
CA LEU A 155 -5.49 -15.38 11.99
C LEU A 155 -5.27 -16.32 10.80
N THR A 156 -4.37 -17.28 10.94
CA THR A 156 -4.08 -18.22 9.87
C THR A 156 -4.06 -19.67 10.36
N LYS A 157 -4.46 -20.58 9.46
CA LYS A 157 -4.22 -22.01 9.60
C LYS A 157 -3.31 -22.47 8.46
N LYS A 158 -2.27 -23.23 8.77
CA LYS A 158 -1.42 -23.87 7.75
C LYS A 158 -2.27 -24.90 7.01
N ILE A 159 -2.25 -24.87 5.68
CA ILE A 159 -2.88 -25.89 4.85
C ILE A 159 -1.77 -26.79 4.30
N LYS A 160 -1.67 -27.03 3.04
CA LYS A 160 -0.67 -27.87 2.37
C LYS A 160 0.59 -27.04 2.06
N GLY A 161 1.76 -27.58 2.31
CA GLY A 161 3.04 -26.92 2.00
C GLY A 161 3.27 -25.62 2.80
N ASN A 162 3.55 -24.51 2.10
CA ASN A 162 3.81 -23.19 2.71
C ASN A 162 2.60 -22.23 2.67
N ILE A 163 1.41 -22.74 2.26
CA ILE A 163 0.21 -21.90 2.15
C ILE A 163 -0.43 -21.75 3.53
N ASN A 164 -0.64 -20.53 3.94
CA ASN A 164 -1.33 -20.17 5.17
C ASN A 164 -2.68 -19.57 4.80
N LYS A 165 -3.77 -20.30 5.01
CA LYS A 165 -5.14 -19.80 4.82
C LYS A 165 -5.47 -18.80 5.91
N VAL A 166 -6.04 -17.65 5.55
CA VAL A 166 -6.62 -16.73 6.52
C VAL A 166 -7.97 -17.28 6.97
N THR A 167 -8.11 -17.52 8.27
CA THR A 167 -9.34 -18.03 8.88
C THR A 167 -10.23 -16.92 9.40
N LYS A 168 -9.64 -15.79 9.76
CA LYS A 168 -10.36 -14.60 10.24
C LYS A 168 -9.58 -13.35 9.86
N PHE A 169 -10.24 -12.35 9.29
CA PHE A 169 -9.72 -11.03 9.00
C PHE A 169 -10.57 -9.99 9.72
N ILE A 170 -9.94 -9.02 10.38
CA ILE A 170 -10.61 -7.95 11.12
C ILE A 170 -9.85 -6.66 10.88
N GLU A 171 -10.49 -5.69 10.28
CA GLU A 171 -9.90 -4.36 10.05
C GLU A 171 -10.07 -3.50 11.31
N LYS A 172 -8.96 -2.97 11.82
CA LYS A 172 -8.89 -2.01 12.92
C LYS A 172 -9.72 -2.40 14.16
N PRO A 173 -9.44 -3.57 14.77
CA PRO A 173 -10.16 -4.00 15.97
C PRO A 173 -9.89 -3.06 17.15
N LYS A 174 -10.80 -3.02 18.12
CA LYS A 174 -10.54 -2.40 19.43
C LYS A 174 -9.33 -3.08 20.09
N GLU A 175 -8.58 -2.36 20.93
CA GLU A 175 -7.32 -2.83 21.53
C GLU A 175 -7.46 -4.17 22.27
N ALA A 176 -8.53 -4.36 23.06
CA ALA A 176 -8.80 -5.63 23.74
C ALA A 176 -8.90 -6.81 22.76
N LYS A 177 -9.53 -6.60 21.59
CA LYS A 177 -9.62 -7.61 20.55
C LYS A 177 -8.28 -7.83 19.85
N ALA A 178 -7.50 -6.78 19.65
CA ALA A 178 -6.14 -6.87 19.12
C ALA A 178 -5.24 -7.72 20.03
N LYS A 179 -5.29 -7.53 21.36
CA LYS A 179 -4.59 -8.36 22.35
C LYS A 179 -4.93 -9.84 22.21
N GLN A 180 -6.22 -10.19 22.12
CA GLN A 180 -6.67 -11.58 21.91
C GLN A 180 -6.13 -12.18 20.60
N ILE A 181 -6.13 -11.40 19.52
CA ILE A 181 -5.63 -11.88 18.22
C ILE A 181 -4.12 -12.15 18.29
N ILE A 182 -3.36 -11.30 18.97
CA ILE A 182 -1.91 -11.48 19.17
C ILE A 182 -1.63 -12.75 20.00
N GLN A 183 -2.35 -12.96 21.09
CA GLN A 183 -2.25 -14.18 21.91
C GLN A 183 -2.50 -15.45 21.07
N ASN A 184 -3.42 -15.38 20.11
CA ASN A 184 -3.70 -16.45 19.15
C ASN A 184 -2.75 -16.46 17.92
N LYS A 185 -1.53 -15.90 18.08
CA LYS A 185 -0.48 -15.86 17.03
C LYS A 185 -0.94 -15.20 15.73
N GLY A 186 -1.81 -14.18 15.83
CA GLY A 186 -2.28 -13.39 14.70
C GLY A 186 -1.20 -12.45 14.14
N TYR A 187 -1.46 -11.91 12.96
CA TYR A 187 -0.56 -11.04 12.22
C TYR A 187 -1.23 -9.71 11.92
N TRP A 188 -0.45 -8.62 11.84
CA TRP A 188 -0.87 -7.38 11.21
C TRP A 188 -1.00 -7.55 9.71
N ASN A 189 -2.05 -6.98 9.13
CA ASN A 189 -2.15 -6.78 7.68
C ASN A 189 -1.27 -5.59 7.26
N SER A 190 -0.32 -5.82 6.37
CA SER A 190 0.57 -4.75 5.89
C SER A 190 -0.08 -3.79 4.90
N GLY A 191 -1.33 -4.02 4.48
CA GLY A 191 -1.99 -3.22 3.45
C GLY A 191 -1.46 -3.44 2.03
N MET A 192 -0.68 -4.48 1.81
CA MET A 192 -0.21 -4.91 0.49
C MET A 192 -0.95 -6.16 0.04
N PHE A 193 -1.18 -6.28 -1.28
CA PHE A 193 -1.99 -7.36 -1.84
C PHE A 193 -1.32 -7.94 -3.08
N PHE A 194 -1.36 -9.27 -3.20
CA PHE A 194 -0.85 -9.98 -4.36
C PHE A 194 -1.94 -10.91 -4.89
N LEU A 195 -2.46 -10.62 -6.07
CA LEU A 195 -3.60 -11.31 -6.67
C LEU A 195 -3.63 -11.10 -8.18
N ARG A 196 -4.44 -11.87 -8.88
CA ARG A 196 -4.65 -11.71 -10.32
C ARG A 196 -5.75 -10.70 -10.60
N LYS A 197 -5.75 -10.13 -11.83
CA LYS A 197 -6.80 -9.21 -12.29
C LYS A 197 -8.19 -9.86 -12.26
N ASP A 198 -8.31 -11.10 -12.75
CA ASP A 198 -9.60 -11.83 -12.76
C ASP A 198 -10.14 -12.02 -11.32
N SER A 199 -9.29 -12.38 -10.36
CA SER A 199 -9.66 -12.46 -8.94
C SER A 199 -10.22 -11.13 -8.41
N ILE A 200 -9.63 -9.99 -8.78
CA ILE A 200 -10.17 -8.66 -8.42
C ILE A 200 -11.57 -8.49 -8.96
N ILE A 201 -11.73 -8.73 -10.26
CA ILE A 201 -12.99 -8.53 -10.97
C ILE A 201 -14.11 -9.38 -10.33
N ASP A 202 -13.86 -10.67 -10.10
CA ASP A 202 -14.85 -11.60 -9.56
C ASP A 202 -15.27 -11.24 -8.12
N ASN A 203 -14.31 -10.86 -7.28
CA ASN A 203 -14.60 -10.39 -5.94
C ASN A 203 -15.42 -9.09 -5.93
N PHE A 204 -15.11 -8.13 -6.83
CA PHE A 204 -15.90 -6.89 -6.91
C PHE A 204 -17.28 -7.11 -7.50
N LYS A 205 -17.44 -7.97 -8.50
CA LYS A 205 -18.77 -8.38 -9.01
C LYS A 205 -19.64 -8.95 -7.88
N LYS A 206 -19.07 -9.83 -7.08
CA LYS A 206 -19.76 -10.54 -6.00
C LYS A 206 -20.09 -9.63 -4.81
N TYR A 207 -19.14 -8.86 -4.30
CA TYR A 207 -19.27 -8.16 -3.02
C TYR A 207 -19.50 -6.66 -3.14
N GLN A 208 -19.22 -6.05 -4.30
CA GLN A 208 -19.30 -4.61 -4.55
C GLN A 208 -19.83 -4.28 -5.95
N PRO A 209 -21.02 -4.80 -6.37
CA PRO A 209 -21.51 -4.68 -7.77
C PRO A 209 -21.69 -3.23 -8.21
N THR A 210 -22.11 -2.33 -7.33
CA THR A 210 -22.25 -0.90 -7.63
C THR A 210 -20.91 -0.25 -7.92
N THR A 211 -19.90 -0.51 -7.07
CA THR A 211 -18.53 -0.03 -7.28
C THR A 211 -17.97 -0.60 -8.58
N TYR A 212 -18.19 -1.88 -8.86
CA TYR A 212 -17.75 -2.54 -10.09
C TYR A 212 -18.29 -1.84 -11.34
N ARG A 213 -19.61 -1.63 -11.43
CA ARG A 213 -20.24 -0.93 -12.56
C ARG A 213 -19.69 0.48 -12.77
N ASN A 214 -19.56 1.23 -11.68
CA ASN A 214 -19.11 2.62 -11.76
C ASN A 214 -17.62 2.74 -12.13
N CYS A 215 -16.75 1.84 -11.65
CA CYS A 215 -15.34 1.81 -12.02
C CYS A 215 -15.14 1.38 -13.48
N ILE A 216 -15.89 0.39 -13.98
CA ILE A 216 -15.89 0.06 -15.42
C ILE A 216 -16.24 1.28 -16.26
N ASN A 217 -17.32 1.97 -15.93
CA ASN A 217 -17.73 3.16 -16.66
C ASN A 217 -16.69 4.29 -16.58
N ALA A 218 -16.04 4.43 -15.39
CA ALA A 218 -14.97 5.41 -15.21
C ALA A 218 -13.75 5.12 -16.10
N VAL A 219 -13.39 3.85 -16.25
CA VAL A 219 -12.26 3.41 -17.09
C VAL A 219 -12.62 3.44 -18.58
N LYS A 220 -13.80 2.94 -18.97
CA LYS A 220 -14.26 2.99 -20.38
C LYS A 220 -14.32 4.40 -20.94
N LYS A 221 -14.73 5.38 -20.12
CA LYS A 221 -14.81 6.81 -20.48
C LYS A 221 -13.56 7.60 -20.11
N ALA A 222 -12.46 6.92 -19.75
CA ALA A 222 -11.21 7.58 -19.39
C ALA A 222 -10.53 8.21 -20.59
N LYS A 223 -9.93 9.39 -20.41
CA LYS A 223 -9.04 10.00 -21.39
C LYS A 223 -7.64 9.45 -21.20
N TYR A 224 -7.01 8.98 -22.27
CA TYR A 224 -5.62 8.48 -22.23
C TYR A 224 -4.69 9.44 -22.95
N LYS A 225 -3.66 9.95 -22.25
CA LYS A 225 -2.65 10.85 -22.82
C LYS A 225 -1.30 10.63 -22.12
N ALA A 226 -0.22 10.49 -22.89
CA ALA A 226 1.15 10.41 -22.36
C ALA A 226 1.30 9.42 -21.17
N ASN A 227 0.98 8.13 -21.40
CA ASN A 227 1.03 7.05 -20.41
C ASN A 227 0.11 7.25 -19.18
N THR A 228 -0.89 8.14 -19.27
CA THR A 228 -1.76 8.51 -18.16
C THR A 228 -3.22 8.30 -18.53
N TYR A 229 -3.93 7.51 -17.71
CA TYR A 229 -5.37 7.35 -17.73
C TYR A 229 -6.01 8.37 -16.79
N TYR A 230 -6.83 9.26 -17.30
CA TYR A 230 -7.64 10.19 -16.52
C TYR A 230 -9.05 9.61 -16.40
N LEU A 231 -9.38 9.03 -15.26
CA LEU A 231 -10.68 8.40 -15.05
C LEU A 231 -11.83 9.41 -15.18
N ASN A 232 -12.96 8.96 -15.74
CA ASN A 232 -14.14 9.81 -15.85
C ASN A 232 -14.70 10.16 -14.46
N LYS A 233 -14.80 11.46 -14.15
CA LYS A 233 -15.21 11.96 -12.84
C LYS A 233 -16.66 11.57 -12.50
N ALA A 234 -17.60 11.79 -13.42
CA ALA A 234 -19.03 11.56 -13.18
C ALA A 234 -19.34 10.10 -12.81
N SER A 235 -18.59 9.14 -13.40
CA SER A 235 -18.71 7.72 -13.07
C SER A 235 -17.96 7.38 -11.79
N PHE A 236 -16.70 7.83 -11.63
CA PHE A 236 -15.86 7.43 -10.51
C PHE A 236 -16.40 7.89 -9.15
N ILE A 237 -17.00 9.08 -9.06
CA ILE A 237 -17.59 9.60 -7.81
C ILE A 237 -18.79 8.77 -7.31
N LYS A 238 -19.43 8.00 -8.18
CA LYS A 238 -20.53 7.09 -7.81
C LYS A 238 -20.06 5.77 -7.22
N ALA A 239 -18.76 5.45 -7.31
CA ALA A 239 -18.20 4.28 -6.63
C ALA A 239 -18.21 4.47 -5.11
N THR A 240 -18.52 3.41 -4.36
CA THR A 240 -18.56 3.46 -2.90
C THR A 240 -17.17 3.72 -2.31
N ALA A 241 -17.05 4.73 -1.45
CA ALA A 241 -15.79 5.12 -0.82
C ALA A 241 -15.42 4.17 0.33
N LYS A 242 -14.89 2.99 0.04
CA LYS A 242 -14.44 1.99 1.02
C LYS A 242 -13.00 1.56 0.76
N SER A 243 -12.28 1.12 1.81
CA SER A 243 -11.01 0.44 1.63
C SER A 243 -11.22 -0.96 1.04
N PHE A 244 -10.20 -1.53 0.42
CA PHE A 244 -10.22 -2.90 -0.09
C PHE A 244 -10.43 -3.91 1.02
N ASP A 245 -9.89 -3.62 2.19
CA ASP A 245 -10.03 -4.43 3.40
C ASP A 245 -11.51 -4.61 3.79
N TYR A 246 -12.23 -3.51 3.99
CA TYR A 246 -13.68 -3.54 4.29
C TYR A 246 -14.56 -3.97 3.11
N ALA A 247 -14.15 -3.65 1.89
CA ALA A 247 -14.96 -3.94 0.72
C ALA A 247 -14.90 -5.42 0.34
N ILE A 248 -13.74 -6.05 0.46
CA ILE A 248 -13.45 -7.39 -0.05
C ILE A 248 -12.91 -8.31 1.06
N LEU A 249 -11.79 -7.95 1.74
CA LEU A 249 -11.10 -8.91 2.61
C LEU A 249 -11.94 -9.38 3.81
N GLU A 250 -12.78 -8.55 4.39
CA GLU A 250 -13.69 -8.97 5.46
C GLU A 250 -14.82 -9.88 4.98
N LYS A 251 -15.08 -9.95 3.67
CA LYS A 251 -16.21 -10.68 3.09
C LYS A 251 -15.81 -11.98 2.41
N THR A 252 -14.63 -12.03 1.81
CA THR A 252 -14.17 -13.18 1.06
C THR A 252 -13.50 -14.21 1.95
N LYS A 253 -13.72 -15.50 1.65
CA LYS A 253 -12.99 -16.62 2.26
C LYS A 253 -11.74 -17.02 1.46
N GLN A 254 -11.45 -16.32 0.37
CA GLN A 254 -10.39 -16.64 -0.59
C GLN A 254 -9.05 -15.99 -0.26
N ILE A 255 -8.71 -15.81 1.01
CA ILE A 255 -7.50 -15.13 1.44
C ILE A 255 -6.46 -16.13 1.91
N ASN A 256 -5.25 -16.00 1.36
CA ASN A 256 -4.05 -16.66 1.82
C ASN A 256 -3.05 -15.64 2.37
N ALA A 257 -2.20 -16.02 3.29
CA ALA A 257 -1.22 -15.13 3.89
C ALA A 257 0.21 -15.53 3.54
N ILE A 258 1.02 -14.54 3.19
CA ILE A 258 2.47 -14.62 3.14
C ILE A 258 3.00 -13.97 4.41
N LYS A 259 3.55 -14.78 5.31
CA LYS A 259 4.15 -14.30 6.57
C LYS A 259 5.54 -13.76 6.28
N LEU A 260 5.81 -12.53 6.72
CA LEU A 260 7.08 -11.86 6.50
C LEU A 260 7.77 -11.56 7.84
N ASP A 261 8.99 -12.00 7.96
CA ASP A 261 9.89 -11.62 9.06
C ASP A 261 10.88 -10.56 8.56
N ILE A 262 10.35 -9.38 8.34
CA ILE A 262 11.10 -8.22 7.86
C ILE A 262 10.70 -6.96 8.65
N PRO A 263 11.59 -5.98 8.79
CA PRO A 263 11.22 -4.67 9.30
C PRO A 263 10.22 -4.01 8.35
N TRP A 264 9.07 -3.66 8.92
CA TRP A 264 7.98 -2.96 8.28
C TRP A 264 7.42 -1.90 9.23
N SER A 265 7.06 -0.75 8.69
CA SER A 265 6.30 0.29 9.37
C SER A 265 5.47 1.07 8.36
N ASP A 266 4.25 1.42 8.75
CA ASP A 266 3.46 2.39 7.99
C ASP A 266 3.91 3.83 8.28
N LEU A 267 4.86 4.05 9.22
CA LEU A 267 5.33 5.37 9.66
C LEU A 267 4.16 6.32 9.97
N GLY A 268 3.16 5.81 10.68
CA GLY A 268 1.90 6.50 10.97
C GLY A 268 2.02 7.64 11.97
N SER A 269 3.10 7.69 12.75
CA SER A 269 3.35 8.69 13.79
C SER A 269 4.79 9.20 13.76
N TRP A 270 5.02 10.40 14.32
CA TRP A 270 6.36 10.95 14.52
C TRP A 270 7.24 10.06 15.40
N LYS A 271 6.64 9.41 16.40
CA LYS A 271 7.34 8.47 17.28
C LYS A 271 7.95 7.29 16.49
N GLU A 272 7.26 6.78 15.49
CA GLU A 272 7.78 5.72 14.61
C GLU A 272 8.89 6.22 13.68
N ILE A 273 8.74 7.45 13.17
CA ILE A 273 9.78 8.09 12.35
C ILE A 273 11.04 8.33 13.18
N LEU A 274 10.92 8.80 14.43
CA LEU A 274 12.04 9.00 15.34
C LEU A 274 12.72 7.68 15.71
N LYS A 275 11.96 6.62 16.02
CA LYS A 275 12.53 5.28 16.28
C LYS A 275 13.30 4.73 15.07
N MET A 276 12.82 4.98 13.87
CA MET A 276 13.54 4.61 12.64
C MET A 276 14.86 5.39 12.53
N TYR A 277 14.84 6.69 12.87
CA TYR A 277 16.02 7.55 12.89
C TYR A 277 17.07 7.07 13.91
N ASP A 278 16.66 6.80 15.14
CA ASP A 278 17.56 6.36 16.23
C ASP A 278 18.25 5.02 15.93
N LYS A 279 17.54 4.10 15.26
CA LYS A 279 18.13 2.82 14.81
C LYS A 279 19.18 2.97 13.72
N ASN A 280 19.11 4.04 12.93
CA ASN A 280 19.92 4.24 11.74
C ASN A 280 20.76 5.52 11.81
N LYS A 281 21.29 5.86 13.02
CA LYS A 281 21.98 7.13 13.36
C LYS A 281 22.93 7.70 12.27
N ASN A 282 23.53 6.85 11.43
CA ASN A 282 24.46 7.26 10.39
C ASN A 282 23.99 7.02 8.94
N LYS A 283 22.81 6.39 8.72
CA LYS A 283 22.48 5.86 7.40
C LYS A 283 21.48 6.69 6.60
N TYR A 284 20.62 7.48 7.25
CA TYR A 284 19.49 8.08 6.56
C TYR A 284 19.28 9.58 6.73
N ILE A 285 19.65 10.20 7.86
CA ILE A 285 19.35 11.63 8.08
C ILE A 285 20.39 12.26 9.06
N LYS A 286 20.94 13.44 8.74
CA LYS A 286 21.70 14.26 9.69
C LYS A 286 20.69 14.90 10.68
N LYS A 287 20.94 14.80 12.00
CA LYS A 287 20.05 15.30 13.09
C LYS A 287 19.54 16.74 12.85
N LYS A 288 20.41 17.64 12.41
CA LYS A 288 20.09 19.04 12.11
C LYS A 288 19.05 19.19 10.99
N MET A 289 19.09 18.33 9.98
CA MET A 289 18.19 18.36 8.83
C MET A 289 16.79 17.83 9.19
N PHE A 290 16.72 16.86 10.10
CA PHE A 290 15.49 16.30 10.61
C PHE A 290 14.66 17.32 11.39
N ILE A 291 15.33 18.11 12.26
CA ILE A 291 14.72 19.18 13.08
C ILE A 291 14.17 20.28 12.19
N THR A 292 14.92 20.69 11.15
CA THR A 292 14.49 21.71 10.18
C THR A 292 13.28 21.25 9.35
N VAL A 293 13.25 19.97 8.99
CA VAL A 293 12.14 19.37 8.21
C VAL A 293 10.87 19.22 9.05
N LEU A 294 11.01 18.95 10.35
CA LEU A 294 9.88 18.71 11.25
C LEU A 294 9.32 19.99 11.90
N GLY A 295 10.07 21.09 11.92
CA GLY A 295 9.68 22.29 12.66
C GLY A 295 9.51 22.03 14.17
N VAL A 296 10.15 20.97 14.69
CA VAL A 296 10.11 20.61 16.11
C VAL A 296 11.26 21.31 16.80
N ASP A 297 10.94 22.17 17.75
CA ASP A 297 11.91 22.89 18.55
C ASP A 297 12.72 21.89 19.42
N THR A 298 14.04 21.97 19.34
CA THR A 298 14.97 21.02 20.00
C THR A 298 14.88 21.00 21.52
N LEU A 299 14.31 22.05 22.11
CA LEU A 299 14.19 22.21 23.57
C LEU A 299 13.20 21.23 24.23
N ASN A 300 12.19 20.74 23.52
CA ASN A 300 11.23 19.82 24.10
C ASN A 300 11.67 18.34 24.03
N TYR A 301 12.55 17.97 23.12
CA TYR A 301 13.00 16.57 22.98
C TYR A 301 14.02 16.14 24.03
N SER A 302 14.80 17.10 24.60
CA SER A 302 15.76 16.83 25.67
C SER A 302 15.09 16.68 27.04
N ARG A 303 13.91 17.25 27.25
CA ARG A 303 13.17 17.15 28.52
C ARG A 303 12.44 15.83 28.73
N GLU A 304 12.00 15.13 27.66
CA GLU A 304 11.35 13.82 27.79
C GLU A 304 12.32 12.64 27.98
N LYS A 305 13.64 12.86 27.88
CA LYS A 305 14.67 11.84 28.19
C LYS A 305 15.28 11.95 29.59
N SER A 306 14.88 12.96 30.34
CA SER A 306 15.37 13.21 31.73
C SER A 306 14.26 13.08 32.78
N SER A 307 13.12 12.52 32.42
CA SER A 307 12.04 12.14 33.36
C SER A 307 11.78 10.64 33.32
#